data_b79a09bbd1a50e088c6acf66554f7bc9
#
_entry.id   b79a09bbd1a50e088c6acf66554f7bc9
#
_cell.length_a   1.000
_cell.length_b   1.000
_cell.length_c   1.000
_cell.angle_alpha   90.00
_cell.angle_beta   90.00
_cell.angle_gamma   90.00
#
_symmetry.space_group_name_H-M   'P 1'
#
loop_
_entity.id
_entity.type
_entity.pdbx_description
1 polymer ?
#
loop_
_entity_poly.entity_id
_entity_poly.type
_entity_poly.pdbx_seq_one_letter_code
_entity_poly.pdbx_strand_id
1 'polypeptide(L)'
;MGPRTGQERQDRMAARIDQVVTAGVNTWIIGDDEEVIVVDPGTDAEAVLAAAGEREILAVICTHGHAGHATAAFGVAERDEAPVAVHNADRLSWREVHGRHDPDIEIEDGGVFEVADVTLEVMHTPGHSAGSVCLYCEELGAVFCGDLLAADGLVTSEDGFSNFARQLSSIGENLLTLAPETRVLPGHGPEFTVAAAEKNFDSWVSAGPDAGLAADLDDEDED
;
A
#
# COMPACT_ATOMS: atom_id res chain seq x y z
N MET A 1 14.15 24.19 -4.37
CA MET A 1 13.86 24.71 -3.04
C MET A 1 15.11 24.50 -2.20
N GLY A 2 15.59 25.47 -1.40
CA GLY A 2 16.82 25.31 -0.58
C GLY A 2 16.52 24.55 0.71
N PRO A 3 17.55 23.99 1.41
CA PRO A 3 17.34 23.30 2.68
C PRO A 3 16.70 24.24 3.70
N ARG A 4 15.60 23.77 4.31
CA ARG A 4 14.85 24.52 5.33
C ARG A 4 15.69 24.75 6.59
N THR A 5 15.47 25.87 7.28
CA THR A 5 16.22 26.22 8.50
C THR A 5 15.74 25.39 9.70
N GLY A 6 16.61 25.19 10.70
CA GLY A 6 16.26 24.41 11.90
C GLY A 6 15.09 24.95 12.72
N GLN A 7 14.70 26.21 12.56
CA GLN A 7 13.58 26.84 13.24
C GLN A 7 12.25 26.46 12.57
N GLU A 8 12.22 26.36 11.23
CA GLU A 8 11.04 25.94 10.45
C GLU A 8 10.70 24.45 10.67
N ARG A 9 11.69 23.61 11.05
CA ARG A 9 11.47 22.20 11.42
C ARG A 9 10.84 22.03 12.82
N GLN A 10 11.03 23.00 13.72
CA GLN A 10 10.59 22.89 15.11
C GLN A 10 9.12 23.25 15.33
N ASP A 11 8.51 23.94 14.37
CA ASP A 11 7.09 24.36 14.41
C ASP A 11 6.13 23.44 13.61
N ARG A 12 6.66 22.42 12.88
CA ARG A 12 5.82 21.46 12.13
C ARG A 12 5.26 20.40 13.06
N MET A 13 4.03 20.01 12.80
CA MET A 13 3.44 18.81 13.40
C MET A 13 4.20 17.56 12.92
N ALA A 14 4.34 16.58 13.79
CA ALA A 14 4.96 15.30 13.42
C ALA A 14 4.17 14.62 12.30
N ALA A 15 4.88 13.92 11.43
CA ALA A 15 4.26 13.09 10.41
C ALA A 15 3.28 12.08 11.04
N ARG A 16 2.16 11.85 10.38
CA ARG A 16 1.10 10.92 10.80
C ARG A 16 0.59 10.11 9.61
N ILE A 17 -0.19 9.10 9.91
CA ILE A 17 -0.87 8.26 8.95
C ILE A 17 -2.37 8.48 9.10
N ASP A 18 -3.03 8.95 8.04
CA ASP A 18 -4.47 9.02 7.95
C ASP A 18 -4.98 7.90 7.03
N GLN A 19 -6.18 7.36 7.30
CA GLN A 19 -6.81 6.30 6.52
C GLN A 19 -8.11 6.80 5.89
N VAL A 20 -8.31 6.47 4.62
CA VAL A 20 -9.59 6.61 3.92
C VAL A 20 -9.99 5.23 3.39
N VAL A 21 -11.23 4.83 3.63
CA VAL A 21 -11.74 3.55 3.11
C VAL A 21 -12.79 3.84 2.04
N THR A 22 -12.52 3.39 0.81
CA THR A 22 -13.46 3.52 -0.31
C THR A 22 -13.63 2.17 -1.00
N ALA A 23 -14.88 1.72 -1.16
CA ALA A 23 -15.20 0.42 -1.76
C ALA A 23 -14.40 -0.75 -1.14
N GLY A 24 -14.15 -0.72 0.19
CA GLY A 24 -13.42 -1.76 0.91
C GLY A 24 -11.89 -1.67 0.80
N VAL A 25 -11.34 -0.76 0.01
CA VAL A 25 -9.89 -0.52 -0.13
C VAL A 25 -9.43 0.54 0.84
N ASN A 26 -8.31 0.33 1.49
CA ASN A 26 -7.63 1.27 2.36
C ASN A 26 -6.68 2.14 1.54
N THR A 27 -6.95 3.43 1.48
CA THR A 27 -6.00 4.46 1.05
C THR A 27 -5.29 5.02 2.26
N TRP A 28 -3.96 5.10 2.22
CA TRP A 28 -3.15 5.65 3.30
C TRP A 28 -2.57 6.99 2.87
N ILE A 29 -2.69 8.00 3.75
CA ILE A 29 -2.17 9.36 3.52
C ILE A 29 -1.11 9.61 4.60
N ILE A 30 0.14 9.76 4.19
CA ILE A 30 1.29 9.85 5.07
C ILE A 30 1.90 11.24 4.94
N GLY A 31 2.07 11.94 6.04
CA GLY A 31 2.70 13.25 6.06
C GLY A 31 2.26 14.09 7.25
N ASP A 32 2.43 15.40 7.15
CA ASP A 32 2.06 16.34 8.21
C ASP A 32 0.89 17.26 7.80
N ASP A 33 0.87 18.50 8.27
CA ASP A 33 -0.18 19.48 7.94
C ASP A 33 0.11 20.27 6.66
N GLU A 34 1.29 20.11 6.05
CA GLU A 34 1.71 20.83 4.86
C GLU A 34 1.82 19.93 3.63
N GLU A 35 2.39 18.72 3.78
CA GLU A 35 2.70 17.84 2.65
C GLU A 35 2.39 16.39 2.97
N VAL A 36 1.99 15.62 1.95
CA VAL A 36 1.62 14.20 2.07
C VAL A 36 2.05 13.38 0.86
N ILE A 37 2.20 12.08 1.09
CA ILE A 37 2.19 11.04 0.06
C ILE A 37 0.91 10.24 0.21
N VAL A 38 0.28 9.88 -0.91
CA VAL A 38 -0.90 9.02 -0.97
C VAL A 38 -0.49 7.63 -1.45
N VAL A 39 -0.85 6.60 -0.68
CA VAL A 39 -0.62 5.19 -1.03
C VAL A 39 -1.96 4.52 -1.31
N ASP A 40 -2.05 3.82 -2.44
CA ASP A 40 -3.25 3.13 -2.93
C ASP A 40 -4.49 4.04 -2.95
N PRO A 41 -4.58 4.97 -3.90
CA PRO A 41 -5.65 5.98 -3.95
C PRO A 41 -7.05 5.39 -4.17
N GLY A 42 -7.18 4.09 -4.42
CA GLY A 42 -8.46 3.43 -4.58
C GLY A 42 -9.18 3.79 -5.88
N THR A 43 -10.50 3.95 -5.79
CA THR A 43 -11.38 4.24 -6.93
C THR A 43 -12.08 5.61 -6.83
N ASP A 44 -11.97 6.31 -5.70
CA ASP A 44 -12.67 7.56 -5.40
C ASP A 44 -11.69 8.70 -5.09
N ALA A 45 -11.26 9.41 -6.15
CA ALA A 45 -10.33 10.53 -6.04
C ALA A 45 -10.90 11.67 -5.16
N GLU A 46 -12.22 11.92 -5.20
CA GLU A 46 -12.84 13.02 -4.44
C GLU A 46 -12.75 12.76 -2.93
N ALA A 47 -13.01 11.54 -2.48
CA ALA A 47 -12.87 11.15 -1.07
C ALA A 47 -11.42 11.29 -0.59
N VAL A 48 -10.45 10.86 -1.40
CA VAL A 48 -9.01 10.98 -1.07
C VAL A 48 -8.58 12.43 -1.00
N LEU A 49 -8.96 13.26 -1.98
CA LEU A 49 -8.65 14.70 -2.00
C LEU A 49 -9.28 15.44 -0.81
N ALA A 50 -10.51 15.08 -0.45
CA ALA A 50 -11.18 15.65 0.73
C ALA A 50 -10.41 15.33 2.02
N ALA A 51 -9.88 14.12 2.16
CA ALA A 51 -9.08 13.71 3.32
C ALA A 51 -7.67 14.32 3.31
N ALA A 52 -7.04 14.47 2.15
CA ALA A 52 -5.78 15.19 2.00
C ALA A 52 -5.93 16.67 2.38
N GLY A 53 -7.11 17.27 2.13
CA GLY A 53 -7.37 18.68 2.42
C GLY A 53 -6.48 19.62 1.60
N GLU A 54 -5.96 20.66 2.26
CA GLU A 54 -5.07 21.65 1.63
C GLU A 54 -3.58 21.21 1.60
N ARG A 55 -3.25 20.02 2.11
CA ARG A 55 -1.87 19.50 2.11
C ARG A 55 -1.41 19.23 0.69
N GLU A 56 -0.17 19.60 0.36
CA GLU A 56 0.45 19.31 -0.94
C GLU A 56 0.68 17.81 -1.10
N ILE A 57 0.20 17.20 -2.19
CA ILE A 57 0.46 15.82 -2.53
C ILE A 57 1.79 15.75 -3.29
N LEU A 58 2.81 15.15 -2.67
CA LEU A 58 4.14 15.05 -3.26
C LEU A 58 4.28 13.87 -4.22
N ALA A 59 3.53 12.80 -3.98
CA ALA A 59 3.48 11.62 -4.84
C ALA A 59 2.22 10.80 -4.57
N VAL A 60 1.79 10.03 -5.57
CA VAL A 60 0.78 8.97 -5.46
C VAL A 60 1.47 7.65 -5.77
N ILE A 61 1.48 6.72 -4.82
CA ILE A 61 2.17 5.44 -4.93
C ILE A 61 1.12 4.33 -4.94
N CYS A 62 1.14 3.46 -5.96
CA CYS A 62 0.33 2.26 -5.98
C CYS A 62 1.21 1.07 -5.58
N THR A 63 0.82 0.35 -4.53
CA THR A 63 1.51 -0.86 -4.07
C THR A 63 1.51 -1.95 -5.14
N HIS A 64 0.49 -1.95 -6.01
CA HIS A 64 0.37 -2.81 -7.17
C HIS A 64 -0.62 -2.23 -8.20
N GLY A 65 -0.74 -2.85 -9.37
CA GLY A 65 -1.46 -2.30 -10.51
C GLY A 65 -2.95 -2.63 -10.63
N HIS A 66 -3.58 -3.27 -9.63
CA HIS A 66 -4.99 -3.66 -9.74
C HIS A 66 -5.95 -2.46 -9.64
N ALA A 67 -7.09 -2.55 -10.34
CA ALA A 67 -8.05 -1.46 -10.46
C ALA A 67 -8.56 -0.92 -9.12
N GLY A 68 -8.80 -1.78 -8.13
CA GLY A 68 -9.25 -1.40 -6.80
C GLY A 68 -8.33 -0.38 -6.11
N HIS A 69 -7.02 -0.46 -6.38
CA HIS A 69 -5.99 0.38 -5.76
C HIS A 69 -5.55 1.55 -6.64
N ALA A 70 -5.57 1.39 -7.96
CA ALA A 70 -4.91 2.29 -8.89
C ALA A 70 -5.84 3.24 -9.64
N THR A 71 -7.16 2.98 -9.72
CA THR A 71 -8.08 3.70 -10.60
C THR A 71 -8.06 5.21 -10.38
N ALA A 72 -8.02 5.68 -9.14
CA ALA A 72 -8.04 7.10 -8.81
C ALA A 72 -6.67 7.79 -8.89
N ALA A 73 -5.58 7.07 -9.24
CA ALA A 73 -4.21 7.59 -9.12
C ALA A 73 -4.00 8.93 -9.81
N PHE A 74 -4.33 9.05 -11.10
CA PHE A 74 -4.17 10.30 -11.81
C PHE A 74 -5.15 11.38 -11.37
N GLY A 75 -6.40 11.00 -10.99
CA GLY A 75 -7.38 11.96 -10.48
C GLY A 75 -6.94 12.62 -9.17
N VAL A 76 -6.22 11.88 -8.32
CA VAL A 76 -5.62 12.42 -7.08
C VAL A 76 -4.37 13.25 -7.40
N ALA A 77 -3.52 12.76 -8.28
CA ALA A 77 -2.25 13.39 -8.63
C ALA A 77 -2.41 14.74 -9.34
N GLU A 78 -3.46 14.89 -10.17
CA GLU A 78 -3.66 16.07 -11.03
C GLU A 78 -3.75 17.39 -10.24
N ARG A 79 -4.26 17.37 -9.00
CA ARG A 79 -4.43 18.58 -8.19
C ARG A 79 -3.12 19.34 -7.98
N ASP A 80 -2.04 18.62 -7.67
CA ASP A 80 -0.74 19.20 -7.31
C ASP A 80 0.36 18.84 -8.33
N GLU A 81 -0.04 18.28 -9.50
CA GLU A 81 0.88 17.78 -10.54
C GLU A 81 1.87 16.73 -9.95
N ALA A 82 1.39 15.93 -8.98
CA ALA A 82 2.20 14.94 -8.28
C ALA A 82 2.54 13.76 -9.23
N PRO A 83 3.77 13.19 -9.14
CA PRO A 83 4.08 11.99 -9.90
C PRO A 83 3.32 10.77 -9.38
N VAL A 84 2.91 9.90 -10.30
CA VAL A 84 2.30 8.60 -10.01
C VAL A 84 3.34 7.51 -10.17
N ALA A 85 3.46 6.64 -9.17
CA ALA A 85 4.47 5.60 -9.07
C ALA A 85 3.86 4.20 -8.95
N VAL A 86 4.36 3.23 -9.73
CA VAL A 86 4.04 1.81 -9.64
C VAL A 86 5.24 0.97 -10.10
N HIS A 87 5.36 -0.26 -9.61
CA HIS A 87 6.42 -1.16 -10.03
C HIS A 87 6.19 -1.68 -11.46
N ASN A 88 7.25 -1.66 -12.28
CA ASN A 88 7.16 -1.97 -13.72
C ASN A 88 6.63 -3.39 -14.04
N ALA A 89 6.81 -4.36 -13.14
CA ALA A 89 6.28 -5.71 -13.34
C ALA A 89 4.73 -5.75 -13.37
N ASP A 90 4.05 -4.73 -12.83
CA ASP A 90 2.58 -4.59 -12.86
C ASP A 90 2.07 -3.74 -14.03
N ARG A 91 2.93 -3.45 -15.02
CA ARG A 91 2.57 -2.64 -16.17
C ARG A 91 1.39 -3.19 -16.98
N LEU A 92 1.14 -4.50 -16.95
CA LEU A 92 0.00 -5.09 -17.65
C LEU A 92 -1.32 -4.75 -16.96
N SER A 93 -1.45 -5.04 -15.66
CA SER A 93 -2.63 -4.68 -14.87
C SER A 93 -2.85 -3.16 -14.82
N TRP A 94 -1.76 -2.38 -14.71
CA TRP A 94 -1.82 -0.93 -14.84
C TRP A 94 -2.47 -0.46 -16.15
N ARG A 95 -2.11 -1.08 -17.28
CA ARG A 95 -2.67 -0.74 -18.60
C ARG A 95 -4.12 -1.16 -18.80
N GLU A 96 -4.58 -2.15 -18.09
CA GLU A 96 -6.01 -2.51 -18.05
C GLU A 96 -6.84 -1.39 -17.43
N VAL A 97 -6.29 -0.67 -16.45
CA VAL A 97 -6.92 0.46 -15.77
C VAL A 97 -6.76 1.76 -16.54
N HIS A 98 -5.54 2.08 -16.96
CA HIS A 98 -5.15 3.40 -17.47
C HIS A 98 -4.83 3.43 -18.99
N GLY A 99 -4.97 2.29 -19.67
CA GLY A 99 -4.72 2.18 -21.09
C GLY A 99 -3.26 2.48 -21.46
N ARG A 100 -3.00 3.56 -22.18
CA ARG A 100 -1.65 3.95 -22.60
C ARG A 100 -1.01 5.02 -21.72
N HIS A 101 -1.67 5.41 -20.66
CA HIS A 101 -1.12 6.38 -19.72
C HIS A 101 -0.19 5.64 -18.78
N ASP A 102 1.10 5.69 -19.06
CA ASP A 102 2.14 5.06 -18.23
C ASP A 102 2.32 5.88 -16.93
N PRO A 103 2.75 5.26 -15.81
CA PRO A 103 3.10 5.97 -14.58
C PRO A 103 4.33 6.85 -14.80
N ASP A 104 4.49 7.90 -13.97
CA ASP A 104 5.61 8.84 -14.06
C ASP A 104 6.90 8.26 -13.49
N ILE A 105 6.78 7.40 -12.46
CA ILE A 105 7.91 6.76 -11.77
C ILE A 105 7.73 5.25 -11.81
N GLU A 106 8.76 4.54 -12.29
CA GLU A 106 8.89 3.10 -12.13
C GLU A 106 9.56 2.82 -10.77
N ILE A 107 8.83 2.15 -9.87
CA ILE A 107 9.34 1.79 -8.54
C ILE A 107 10.31 0.63 -8.66
N GLU A 108 11.41 0.68 -7.93
CA GLU A 108 12.39 -0.41 -7.81
C GLU A 108 12.61 -0.76 -6.33
N ASP A 109 13.04 -2.00 -6.07
CA ASP A 109 13.40 -2.47 -4.74
C ASP A 109 14.52 -1.61 -4.13
N GLY A 110 14.38 -1.25 -2.85
CA GLY A 110 15.30 -0.34 -2.16
C GLY A 110 15.17 1.13 -2.57
N GLY A 111 14.18 1.48 -3.43
CA GLY A 111 13.81 2.87 -3.69
C GLY A 111 13.30 3.56 -2.43
N VAL A 112 13.34 4.89 -2.41
CA VAL A 112 12.89 5.68 -1.26
C VAL A 112 12.03 6.86 -1.70
N PHE A 113 11.01 7.15 -0.89
CA PHE A 113 10.23 8.38 -0.97
C PHE A 113 10.30 9.11 0.36
N GLU A 114 10.47 10.41 0.33
CA GLU A 114 10.57 11.24 1.54
C GLU A 114 9.38 12.19 1.64
N VAL A 115 8.80 12.32 2.83
CA VAL A 115 7.71 13.26 3.12
C VAL A 115 7.75 13.64 4.61
N ALA A 116 7.59 14.91 4.92
CA ALA A 116 7.45 15.38 6.31
C ALA A 116 8.51 14.83 7.28
N ASP A 117 9.78 14.80 6.82
CA ASP A 117 10.94 14.27 7.57
C ASP A 117 10.86 12.75 7.91
N VAL A 118 10.00 11.97 7.24
CA VAL A 118 10.00 10.49 7.31
C VAL A 118 10.30 9.87 5.94
N THR A 119 10.78 8.63 5.97
CA THR A 119 11.22 7.90 4.79
C THR A 119 10.34 6.67 4.57
N LEU A 120 9.83 6.48 3.36
CA LEU A 120 9.16 5.27 2.91
C LEU A 120 10.15 4.46 2.05
N GLU A 121 10.66 3.37 2.59
CA GLU A 121 11.56 2.45 1.86
C GLU A 121 10.73 1.40 1.11
N VAL A 122 11.02 1.22 -0.18
CA VAL A 122 10.35 0.24 -1.03
C VAL A 122 10.97 -1.15 -0.84
N MET A 123 10.13 -2.13 -0.57
CA MET A 123 10.47 -3.55 -0.57
C MET A 123 9.67 -4.24 -1.67
N HIS A 124 10.32 -4.85 -2.65
CA HIS A 124 9.64 -5.64 -3.68
C HIS A 124 9.16 -6.97 -3.10
N THR A 125 7.86 -7.15 -3.02
CA THR A 125 7.19 -8.27 -2.35
C THR A 125 6.20 -8.98 -3.28
N PRO A 126 6.69 -9.58 -4.39
CA PRO A 126 5.83 -10.23 -5.37
C PRO A 126 5.09 -11.44 -4.81
N GLY A 127 3.92 -11.74 -5.39
CA GLY A 127 3.09 -12.89 -5.02
C GLY A 127 1.62 -12.65 -5.31
N HIS A 128 1.02 -11.64 -4.71
CA HIS A 128 -0.32 -11.17 -5.05
C HIS A 128 -0.35 -10.64 -6.50
N SER A 129 0.59 -9.78 -6.85
CA SER A 129 0.94 -9.44 -8.22
C SER A 129 2.44 -9.62 -8.45
N ALA A 130 2.89 -9.50 -9.70
CA ALA A 130 4.31 -9.57 -10.04
C ALA A 130 5.09 -8.34 -9.56
N GLY A 131 4.43 -7.19 -9.48
CA GLY A 131 4.99 -5.90 -9.10
C GLY A 131 4.59 -5.43 -7.70
N SER A 132 3.95 -6.27 -6.88
CA SER A 132 3.57 -5.88 -5.52
C SER A 132 4.78 -5.39 -4.72
N VAL A 133 4.61 -4.26 -4.03
CA VAL A 133 5.61 -3.68 -3.13
C VAL A 133 5.00 -3.41 -1.76
N CYS A 134 5.84 -3.49 -0.74
CA CYS A 134 5.58 -2.88 0.56
C CYS A 134 6.35 -1.57 0.69
N LEU A 135 5.82 -0.64 1.47
CA LEU A 135 6.50 0.61 1.83
C LEU A 135 6.73 0.61 3.33
N TYR A 136 7.98 0.55 3.76
CA TYR A 136 8.33 0.55 5.18
C TYR A 136 8.72 1.95 5.64
N CYS A 137 8.18 2.38 6.78
CA CYS A 137 8.52 3.63 7.45
C CYS A 137 8.96 3.32 8.88
N GLU A 138 10.28 3.38 9.14
CA GLU A 138 10.84 3.11 10.45
C GLU A 138 10.39 4.15 11.47
N GLU A 139 10.38 5.43 11.10
CA GLU A 139 10.03 6.55 11.98
C GLU A 139 8.60 6.47 12.50
N LEU A 140 7.67 5.93 11.70
CA LEU A 140 6.28 5.73 12.08
C LEU A 140 5.99 4.32 12.60
N GLY A 141 7.00 3.42 12.60
CA GLY A 141 6.85 2.02 12.99
C GLY A 141 5.77 1.30 12.19
N ALA A 142 5.70 1.54 10.89
CA ALA A 142 4.61 1.07 10.02
C ALA A 142 5.12 0.54 8.68
N VAL A 143 4.40 -0.47 8.13
CA VAL A 143 4.61 -0.97 6.78
C VAL A 143 3.26 -1.02 6.04
N PHE A 144 3.19 -0.39 4.88
CA PHE A 144 2.03 -0.41 3.98
C PHE A 144 2.22 -1.58 3.03
N CYS A 145 1.47 -2.64 3.19
CA CYS A 145 1.73 -3.90 2.50
C CYS A 145 0.79 -4.18 1.31
N GLY A 146 -0.12 -3.26 1.00
CA GLY A 146 -1.12 -3.50 -0.04
C GLY A 146 -1.82 -4.85 0.18
N ASP A 147 -1.94 -5.62 -0.87
CA ASP A 147 -2.60 -6.93 -0.86
C ASP A 147 -1.63 -8.11 -0.68
N LEU A 148 -0.41 -7.85 -0.18
CA LEU A 148 0.49 -8.92 0.23
C LEU A 148 -0.14 -9.77 1.34
N LEU A 149 -0.77 -9.12 2.33
CA LEU A 149 -1.31 -9.74 3.52
C LEU A 149 -2.39 -8.86 4.16
N ALA A 150 -3.52 -9.47 4.54
CA ALA A 150 -4.54 -8.89 5.39
C ALA A 150 -4.52 -9.54 6.78
N ALA A 151 -5.31 -9.02 7.72
CA ALA A 151 -5.33 -9.52 9.11
C ALA A 151 -5.79 -10.99 9.22
N ASP A 152 -6.59 -11.45 8.28
CA ASP A 152 -7.16 -12.81 8.19
C ASP A 152 -6.34 -13.77 7.31
N GLY A 153 -5.35 -13.27 6.56
CA GLY A 153 -4.45 -14.11 5.76
C GLY A 153 -3.95 -13.47 4.47
N LEU A 154 -3.43 -14.33 3.59
CA LEU A 154 -2.94 -13.91 2.28
C LEU A 154 -4.11 -13.43 1.40
N VAL A 155 -3.94 -12.28 0.78
CA VAL A 155 -4.92 -11.79 -0.20
C VAL A 155 -4.65 -12.45 -1.54
N THR A 156 -5.64 -13.13 -2.09
CA THR A 156 -5.57 -13.77 -3.40
C THR A 156 -6.11 -12.82 -4.46
N SER A 157 -5.54 -12.85 -5.65
CA SER A 157 -6.04 -12.08 -6.79
C SER A 157 -7.10 -12.87 -7.54
N GLU A 158 -8.21 -12.21 -7.92
CA GLU A 158 -9.23 -12.81 -8.79
C GLU A 158 -8.70 -13.10 -10.22
N ASP A 159 -7.61 -12.45 -10.63
CA ASP A 159 -7.02 -12.53 -11.97
C ASP A 159 -6.16 -13.77 -12.20
N GLY A 160 -5.98 -14.62 -11.18
CA GLY A 160 -5.19 -15.85 -11.29
C GLY A 160 -3.67 -15.62 -11.33
N PHE A 161 -3.19 -14.39 -11.09
CA PHE A 161 -1.76 -14.06 -11.00
C PHE A 161 -1.18 -14.30 -9.60
N SER A 162 -1.99 -14.61 -8.61
CA SER A 162 -1.49 -14.95 -7.27
C SER A 162 -0.55 -16.14 -7.33
N ASN A 163 0.66 -15.92 -6.85
CA ASN A 163 1.65 -16.97 -6.64
C ASN A 163 1.83 -17.17 -5.14
N PHE A 164 1.08 -18.11 -4.59
CA PHE A 164 1.04 -18.40 -3.16
C PHE A 164 2.44 -18.64 -2.55
N ALA A 165 3.27 -19.47 -3.20
CA ALA A 165 4.61 -19.77 -2.69
C ALA A 165 5.50 -18.52 -2.68
N ARG A 166 5.39 -17.68 -3.73
CA ARG A 166 6.15 -16.44 -3.83
C ARG A 166 5.68 -15.42 -2.81
N GLN A 167 4.36 -15.34 -2.58
CA GLN A 167 3.76 -14.45 -1.58
C GLN A 167 4.22 -14.81 -0.16
N LEU A 168 4.23 -16.12 0.19
CA LEU A 168 4.79 -16.61 1.44
C LEU A 168 6.28 -16.27 1.59
N SER A 169 7.09 -16.47 0.52
CA SER A 169 8.50 -16.08 0.55
C SER A 169 8.64 -14.57 0.81
N SER A 170 7.87 -13.73 0.12
CA SER A 170 7.89 -12.28 0.31
C SER A 170 7.52 -11.88 1.75
N ILE A 171 6.51 -12.52 2.34
CA ILE A 171 6.14 -12.30 3.75
C ILE A 171 7.31 -12.69 4.67
N GLY A 172 7.87 -13.89 4.52
CA GLY A 172 8.93 -14.40 5.39
C GLY A 172 10.25 -13.62 5.26
N GLU A 173 10.64 -13.27 4.04
CA GLU A 173 11.92 -12.64 3.74
C GLU A 173 11.93 -11.11 3.96
N ASN A 174 10.76 -10.45 3.93
CA ASN A 174 10.64 -9.00 4.09
C ASN A 174 9.81 -8.63 5.32
N LEU A 175 8.52 -8.99 5.36
CA LEU A 175 7.61 -8.52 6.39
C LEU A 175 7.98 -9.03 7.79
N LEU A 176 8.27 -10.33 7.93
CA LEU A 176 8.60 -10.96 9.22
C LEU A 176 10.02 -10.66 9.72
N THR A 177 10.84 -9.95 8.95
CA THR A 177 12.16 -9.45 9.39
C THR A 177 12.07 -8.11 10.13
N LEU A 178 10.93 -7.43 10.04
CA LEU A 178 10.67 -6.17 10.72
C LEU A 178 10.44 -6.38 12.23
N ALA A 179 10.54 -5.32 13.01
CA ALA A 179 10.29 -5.38 14.45
C ALA A 179 8.87 -5.90 14.74
N PRO A 180 8.69 -6.78 15.76
CA PRO A 180 7.39 -7.41 16.05
C PRO A 180 6.24 -6.43 16.30
N GLU A 181 6.53 -5.24 16.83
CA GLU A 181 5.59 -4.14 17.08
C GLU A 181 5.25 -3.31 15.85
N THR A 182 5.93 -3.48 14.72
CA THR A 182 5.64 -2.76 13.48
C THR A 182 4.19 -2.99 13.08
N ARG A 183 3.46 -1.88 12.85
CA ARG A 183 2.08 -1.90 12.36
C ARG A 183 2.07 -2.31 10.89
N VAL A 184 1.26 -3.28 10.55
CA VAL A 184 1.02 -3.71 9.17
C VAL A 184 -0.28 -3.08 8.70
N LEU A 185 -0.19 -2.27 7.65
CA LEU A 185 -1.26 -1.46 7.08
C LEU A 185 -1.63 -2.06 5.72
N PRO A 186 -2.66 -2.92 5.67
CA PRO A 186 -3.03 -3.65 4.46
C PRO A 186 -3.84 -2.81 3.48
N GLY A 187 -3.99 -3.30 2.25
CA GLY A 187 -4.90 -2.75 1.26
C GLY A 187 -6.37 -2.98 1.61
N HIS A 188 -6.67 -4.03 2.40
CA HIS A 188 -8.03 -4.38 2.82
C HIS A 188 -8.09 -4.73 4.31
N GLY A 189 -9.21 -4.37 4.96
CA GLY A 189 -9.49 -4.71 6.35
C GLY A 189 -8.69 -3.91 7.39
N PRO A 190 -8.64 -4.37 8.65
CA PRO A 190 -8.01 -3.65 9.74
C PRO A 190 -6.49 -3.81 9.74
N GLU A 191 -5.79 -2.84 10.35
CA GLU A 191 -4.37 -2.96 10.67
C GLU A 191 -4.11 -4.07 11.71
N PHE A 192 -2.90 -4.60 11.69
CA PHE A 192 -2.40 -5.60 12.64
C PHE A 192 -0.90 -5.38 12.89
N THR A 193 -0.19 -6.31 13.50
CA THR A 193 1.24 -6.19 13.76
C THR A 193 2.03 -7.34 13.12
N VAL A 194 3.34 -7.13 12.91
CA VAL A 194 4.25 -8.19 12.46
C VAL A 194 4.19 -9.38 13.39
N ALA A 195 4.13 -9.19 14.71
CA ALA A 195 3.98 -10.29 15.69
C ALA A 195 2.68 -11.09 15.47
N ALA A 196 1.59 -10.46 15.05
CA ALA A 196 0.34 -11.16 14.72
C ALA A 196 0.47 -11.97 13.43
N ALA A 197 1.17 -11.45 12.42
CA ALA A 197 1.47 -12.16 11.18
C ALA A 197 2.37 -13.39 11.47
N GLU A 198 3.46 -13.20 12.22
CA GLU A 198 4.39 -14.26 12.57
C GLU A 198 3.67 -15.43 13.27
N LYS A 199 2.78 -15.15 14.23
CA LYS A 199 2.00 -16.16 14.94
C LYS A 199 1.15 -17.04 14.02
N ASN A 200 0.66 -16.49 12.91
CA ASN A 200 -0.24 -17.18 11.98
C ASN A 200 0.49 -17.78 10.79
N PHE A 201 1.74 -17.43 10.56
CA PHE A 201 2.49 -17.77 9.34
C PHE A 201 2.55 -19.28 9.06
N ASP A 202 2.88 -20.10 10.06
CA ASP A 202 2.94 -21.56 9.91
C ASP A 202 1.58 -22.15 9.54
N SER A 203 0.48 -21.56 10.02
CA SER A 203 -0.86 -22.01 9.66
C SER A 203 -1.19 -21.72 8.19
N TRP A 204 -0.78 -20.56 7.68
CA TRP A 204 -0.94 -20.21 6.25
C TRP A 204 -0.11 -21.12 5.34
N VAL A 205 1.17 -21.40 5.73
CA VAL A 205 2.02 -22.36 5.01
C VAL A 205 1.36 -23.74 4.94
N SER A 206 0.77 -24.20 6.05
CA SER A 206 0.16 -25.52 6.17
C SER A 206 -1.18 -25.64 5.44
N ALA A 207 -1.94 -24.56 5.37
CA ALA A 207 -3.25 -24.52 4.75
C ALA A 207 -3.19 -24.61 3.21
N GLY A 208 -2.09 -24.10 2.60
CA GLY A 208 -1.89 -24.13 1.16
C GLY A 208 -2.73 -23.10 0.40
N PRO A 209 -2.63 -23.11 -0.94
CA PRO A 209 -3.25 -22.08 -1.79
C PRO A 209 -4.80 -22.11 -1.80
N ASP A 210 -5.40 -23.19 -1.37
CA ASP A 210 -6.87 -23.35 -1.40
C ASP A 210 -7.56 -22.80 -0.13
N ALA A 211 -6.80 -22.37 0.86
CA ALA A 211 -7.37 -21.86 2.12
C ALA A 211 -7.98 -20.46 2.02
N GLY A 212 -7.63 -19.68 1.00
CA GLY A 212 -8.18 -18.34 0.73
C GLY A 212 -9.57 -18.34 0.05
N LEU A 213 -10.03 -19.51 -0.41
CA LEU A 213 -11.33 -19.62 -1.12
C LEU A 213 -12.53 -19.91 -0.19
N ALA A 214 -12.31 -20.05 1.11
CA ALA A 214 -13.35 -20.47 2.04
C ALA A 214 -14.17 -19.33 2.68
N ALA A 215 -13.82 -18.06 2.44
CA ALA A 215 -14.44 -16.92 3.13
C ALA A 215 -15.68 -16.33 2.42
N ASP A 216 -15.96 -16.68 1.16
CA ASP A 216 -17.02 -16.04 0.37
C ASP A 216 -18.24 -16.96 0.06
N LEU A 217 -18.41 -18.11 0.73
CA LEU A 217 -19.48 -19.05 0.40
C LEU A 217 -20.61 -19.22 1.45
N ASP A 218 -20.65 -18.43 2.52
CA ASP A 218 -21.64 -18.60 3.58
C ASP A 218 -22.61 -17.42 3.79
N ASP A 219 -23.01 -16.70 2.75
CA ASP A 219 -24.10 -15.70 2.86
C ASP A 219 -25.10 -15.71 1.70
N GLU A 220 -25.49 -16.90 1.20
CA GLU A 220 -26.76 -17.04 0.50
C GLU A 220 -27.38 -18.40 0.87
N ASP A 221 -28.27 -18.41 1.87
CA ASP A 221 -29.49 -19.20 1.96
C ASP A 221 -29.97 -19.25 3.43
N GLU A 222 -30.88 -18.34 3.79
CA GLU A 222 -32.04 -18.67 4.62
C GLU A 222 -33.13 -17.60 4.47
N ASP A 223 -34.17 -17.98 3.73
CA ASP A 223 -35.58 -17.54 3.66
C ASP A 223 -36.01 -16.17 4.14
#